data_a117d809f9ce8b56527aa4671f69e06c
#
_entry.id   a117d809f9ce8b56527aa4671f69e06c
#
_cell.length_a   1.000
_cell.length_b   1.000
_cell.length_c   1.000
_cell.angle_alpha   90.00
_cell.angle_beta   90.00
_cell.angle_gamma   90.00
#
_symmetry.space_group_name_H-M   'P 1'
#
loop_
_entity.id
_entity.type
_entity.pdbx_description
1 polymer ?
#
loop_
_entity_poly.entity_id
_entity_poly.type
_entity_poly.pdbx_seq_one_letter_code
_entity_poly.pdbx_strand_id
1 'polypeptide(L)'
;NYACYLPRGYDGFTWKKLEAPVNCVDSVLVANRKSWRDQSIRVFLQKVRKDIEKGYLVILGGDFNEPSHLDWQDDTKDKWDHNGLVIDWDCSILLYDGGFKDAYRVLYPNVETHPGFTFPSDNKDVPISKLAWAPEADERDRIDFIYYYYLPGFTPVKASILGPDSSIVRGRRMKENSQDSFIIPRSVWPSDHKALVVEFTYGKVGST
;
A
#
# COMPACT_ATOMS: atom_id res chain seq x y z
N ASN A 1 -13.96 3.63 6.22
CA ASN A 1 -13.65 2.50 7.08
C ASN A 1 -12.31 1.88 6.65
N TYR A 2 -11.39 1.75 7.58
CA TYR A 2 -10.03 1.24 7.36
C TYR A 2 -9.96 -0.17 7.97
N ALA A 3 -10.46 -1.14 7.23
CA ALA A 3 -10.65 -2.51 7.73
C ALA A 3 -9.33 -3.22 8.12
N CYS A 4 -8.19 -2.76 7.60
CA CYS A 4 -6.86 -3.27 7.99
C CYS A 4 -6.52 -3.05 9.47
N TYR A 5 -7.25 -2.19 10.18
CA TYR A 5 -7.11 -2.00 11.62
C TYR A 5 -7.84 -3.06 12.46
N LEU A 6 -8.81 -3.77 11.90
CA LEU A 6 -9.54 -4.81 12.61
C LEU A 6 -8.64 -5.96 13.10
N PRO A 7 -7.74 -6.52 12.29
CA PRO A 7 -6.75 -7.50 12.76
C PRO A 7 -5.77 -6.94 13.80
N ARG A 8 -5.56 -5.63 13.80
CA ARG A 8 -4.71 -4.91 14.76
C ARG A 8 -5.40 -4.58 16.08
N GLY A 9 -6.67 -4.99 16.24
CA GLY A 9 -7.45 -4.76 17.44
C GLY A 9 -8.04 -3.37 17.58
N TYR A 10 -8.29 -2.70 16.47
CA TYR A 10 -8.91 -1.37 16.44
C TYR A 10 -10.07 -1.31 15.44
N ASP A 11 -11.10 -0.55 15.78
CA ASP A 11 -12.14 -0.20 14.84
C ASP A 11 -11.64 0.89 13.88
N GLY A 12 -11.56 0.57 12.60
CA GLY A 12 -11.01 1.47 11.58
C GLY A 12 -11.93 2.63 11.17
N PHE A 13 -12.96 2.93 11.96
CA PHE A 13 -13.83 4.09 11.77
C PHE A 13 -13.88 4.99 13.00
N THR A 14 -14.04 4.37 14.18
CA THR A 14 -14.11 5.11 15.45
C THR A 14 -12.79 5.20 16.17
N TRP A 15 -11.78 4.46 15.73
CA TRP A 15 -10.45 4.34 16.31
C TRP A 15 -10.44 3.81 17.75
N LYS A 16 -11.54 3.20 18.16
CA LYS A 16 -11.62 2.55 19.46
C LYS A 16 -10.89 1.24 19.45
N LYS A 17 -10.16 0.97 20.52
CA LYS A 17 -9.57 -0.34 20.75
C LYS A 17 -10.68 -1.37 20.93
N LEU A 18 -10.55 -2.51 20.27
CA LEU A 18 -11.46 -3.64 20.39
C LEU A 18 -11.06 -4.51 21.60
N GLU A 19 -11.97 -5.30 22.10
CA GLU A 19 -11.70 -6.30 23.17
C GLU A 19 -10.68 -7.35 22.69
N ALA A 20 -10.75 -7.73 21.43
CA ALA A 20 -9.80 -8.61 20.77
C ALA A 20 -9.65 -8.25 19.29
N PRO A 21 -8.48 -8.53 18.67
CA PRO A 21 -8.31 -8.43 17.23
C PRO A 21 -9.31 -9.30 16.47
N VAL A 22 -9.78 -8.82 15.31
CA VAL A 22 -10.64 -9.63 14.44
C VAL A 22 -9.79 -10.64 13.67
N ASN A 23 -9.99 -11.91 13.95
CA ASN A 23 -9.29 -13.02 13.30
C ASN A 23 -10.24 -13.79 12.36
N CYS A 24 -10.82 -13.08 11.38
CA CYS A 24 -11.72 -13.66 10.38
C CYS A 24 -11.65 -12.82 9.10
N VAL A 25 -11.08 -13.40 8.04
CA VAL A 25 -10.90 -12.74 6.73
C VAL A 25 -12.22 -12.20 6.18
N ASP A 26 -13.28 -13.02 6.19
CA ASP A 26 -14.59 -12.60 5.66
C ASP A 26 -15.13 -11.37 6.40
N SER A 27 -14.99 -11.34 7.71
CA SER A 27 -15.42 -10.18 8.53
C SER A 27 -14.66 -8.92 8.17
N VAL A 28 -13.35 -9.03 7.95
CA VAL A 28 -12.50 -7.91 7.53
C VAL A 28 -12.91 -7.42 6.14
N LEU A 29 -13.07 -8.32 5.18
CA LEU A 29 -13.47 -7.96 3.81
C LEU A 29 -14.88 -7.37 3.73
N VAL A 30 -15.85 -7.91 4.50
CA VAL A 30 -17.20 -7.31 4.62
C VAL A 30 -17.11 -5.88 5.16
N ALA A 31 -16.28 -5.63 6.16
CA ALA A 31 -16.06 -4.28 6.67
C ALA A 31 -15.35 -3.38 5.64
N ASN A 32 -14.37 -3.92 4.90
CA ASN A 32 -13.63 -3.21 3.86
C ASN A 32 -14.57 -2.67 2.77
N ARG A 33 -15.48 -3.51 2.28
CA ARG A 33 -16.45 -3.16 1.21
C ARG A 33 -17.40 -2.03 1.59
N LYS A 34 -17.58 -1.73 2.88
CA LYS A 34 -18.35 -0.56 3.33
C LYS A 34 -17.68 0.78 2.99
N SER A 35 -16.43 0.76 2.55
CA SER A 35 -15.69 1.96 2.13
C SER A 35 -15.95 2.39 0.68
N TRP A 36 -16.54 1.52 -0.15
CA TRP A 36 -16.83 1.74 -1.58
C TRP A 36 -15.57 1.88 -2.46
N ARG A 37 -14.37 1.61 -1.94
CA ARG A 37 -13.13 1.68 -2.70
C ARG A 37 -13.11 0.67 -3.85
N ASP A 38 -13.52 -0.57 -3.58
CA ASP A 38 -13.64 -1.62 -4.58
C ASP A 38 -14.56 -1.22 -5.74
N GLN A 39 -15.68 -0.54 -5.45
CA GLN A 39 -16.56 -0.04 -6.50
C GLN A 39 -15.90 1.07 -7.34
N SER A 40 -15.11 1.95 -6.71
CA SER A 40 -14.35 2.97 -7.42
C SER A 40 -13.35 2.33 -8.40
N ILE A 41 -12.67 1.25 -7.99
CA ILE A 41 -11.77 0.50 -8.88
C ILE A 41 -12.54 -0.18 -10.02
N ARG A 42 -13.70 -0.78 -9.76
CA ARG A 42 -14.55 -1.35 -10.82
C ARG A 42 -14.97 -0.30 -11.86
N VAL A 43 -15.36 0.89 -11.42
CA VAL A 43 -15.71 2.01 -12.31
C VAL A 43 -14.47 2.48 -13.10
N PHE A 44 -13.32 2.58 -12.45
CA PHE A 44 -12.06 2.90 -13.13
C PHE A 44 -11.75 1.89 -14.25
N LEU A 45 -11.76 0.59 -13.95
CA LEU A 45 -11.48 -0.47 -14.91
C LEU A 45 -12.42 -0.43 -16.12
N GLN A 46 -13.70 -0.16 -15.89
CA GLN A 46 -14.67 0.01 -16.98
C GLN A 46 -14.34 1.20 -17.89
N LYS A 47 -13.92 2.33 -17.28
CA LYS A 47 -13.62 3.57 -18.02
C LYS A 47 -12.36 3.46 -18.85
N VAL A 48 -11.29 2.87 -18.30
CA VAL A 48 -9.98 2.81 -19.00
C VAL A 48 -9.91 1.71 -20.05
N ARG A 49 -10.87 0.80 -20.10
CA ARG A 49 -10.88 -0.31 -21.05
C ARG A 49 -10.67 0.12 -22.49
N LYS A 50 -11.38 1.16 -22.94
CA LYS A 50 -11.25 1.70 -24.30
C LYS A 50 -9.88 2.29 -24.58
N ASP A 51 -9.22 2.85 -23.59
CA ASP A 51 -7.88 3.42 -23.73
C ASP A 51 -6.83 2.32 -23.82
N ILE A 52 -7.01 1.26 -23.03
CA ILE A 52 -6.19 0.04 -23.10
C ILE A 52 -6.32 -0.63 -24.48
N GLU A 53 -7.54 -0.79 -24.99
CA GLU A 53 -7.81 -1.37 -26.32
C GLU A 53 -7.18 -0.55 -27.47
N LYS A 54 -7.02 0.75 -27.29
CA LYS A 54 -6.30 1.63 -28.22
C LYS A 54 -4.77 1.60 -28.08
N GLY A 55 -4.26 0.83 -27.10
CA GLY A 55 -2.82 0.74 -26.83
C GLY A 55 -2.26 1.94 -26.05
N TYR A 56 -3.09 2.72 -25.36
CA TYR A 56 -2.61 3.79 -24.52
C TYR A 56 -1.96 3.25 -23.25
N LEU A 57 -0.89 3.91 -22.83
CA LEU A 57 -0.30 3.68 -21.51
C LEU A 57 -1.27 4.19 -20.45
N VAL A 58 -1.67 3.30 -19.55
CA VAL A 58 -2.50 3.64 -18.40
C VAL A 58 -1.71 3.43 -17.11
N ILE A 59 -1.57 4.49 -16.35
CA ILE A 59 -0.94 4.47 -15.01
C ILE A 59 -1.98 5.00 -14.01
N LEU A 60 -2.10 4.33 -12.87
CA LEU A 60 -2.93 4.73 -11.75
C LEU A 60 -2.05 4.88 -10.51
N GLY A 61 -2.05 6.04 -9.88
CA GLY A 61 -1.30 6.28 -8.64
C GLY A 61 -2.12 7.02 -7.59
N GLY A 62 -1.84 6.76 -6.32
CA GLY A 62 -2.45 7.46 -5.20
C GLY A 62 -2.48 6.64 -3.91
N ASP A 63 -3.05 7.27 -2.88
CA ASP A 63 -3.42 6.60 -1.63
C ASP A 63 -4.72 5.80 -1.81
N PHE A 64 -4.65 4.51 -1.57
CA PHE A 64 -5.78 3.60 -1.67
C PHE A 64 -6.45 3.39 -0.31
N ASN A 65 -5.83 3.82 0.78
CA ASN A 65 -6.31 3.57 2.14
C ASN A 65 -6.68 2.08 2.38
N GLU A 66 -6.02 1.20 1.67
CA GLU A 66 -6.21 -0.26 1.70
C GLU A 66 -4.88 -0.90 1.29
N PRO A 67 -4.39 -1.91 2.02
CA PRO A 67 -3.17 -2.62 1.65
C PRO A 67 -3.30 -3.39 0.33
N SER A 68 -2.18 -3.98 -0.11
CA SER A 68 -2.17 -4.89 -1.25
C SER A 68 -2.32 -6.34 -0.82
N HIS A 69 -3.03 -7.14 -1.63
CA HIS A 69 -3.05 -8.60 -1.48
C HIS A 69 -1.63 -9.19 -1.57
N LEU A 70 -0.69 -8.54 -2.27
CA LEU A 70 0.70 -8.96 -2.39
C LEU A 70 1.52 -8.74 -1.10
N ASP A 71 0.99 -7.97 -0.16
CA ASP A 71 1.67 -7.60 1.09
C ASP A 71 1.15 -8.38 2.30
N TRP A 72 -0.05 -8.94 2.22
CA TRP A 72 -0.70 -9.71 3.28
C TRP A 72 -0.78 -11.19 2.92
N GLN A 73 0.38 -11.82 2.76
CA GLN A 73 0.53 -13.23 2.35
C GLN A 73 1.02 -14.11 3.51
N ASP A 74 1.19 -15.39 3.24
CA ASP A 74 1.58 -16.39 4.26
C ASP A 74 2.93 -16.08 4.94
N ASP A 75 3.87 -15.47 4.22
CA ASP A 75 5.18 -15.06 4.73
C ASP A 75 5.12 -13.83 5.65
N THR A 76 4.05 -13.05 5.57
CA THR A 76 3.86 -11.81 6.36
C THR A 76 2.72 -11.89 7.38
N LYS A 77 1.94 -12.96 7.40
CA LYS A 77 0.74 -13.09 8.26
C LYS A 77 0.98 -12.88 9.76
N ASP A 78 2.19 -13.22 10.24
CA ASP A 78 2.58 -13.09 11.64
C ASP A 78 3.44 -11.83 11.90
N LYS A 79 3.53 -10.91 10.92
CA LYS A 79 4.28 -9.66 11.00
C LYS A 79 3.31 -8.46 11.05
N TRP A 80 3.81 -7.33 11.56
CA TRP A 80 3.14 -6.01 11.51
C TRP A 80 1.67 -6.05 11.97
N ASP A 81 1.40 -6.90 12.97
CA ASP A 81 0.06 -7.13 13.53
C ASP A 81 -1.01 -7.57 12.49
N HIS A 82 -0.60 -8.34 11.48
CA HIS A 82 -1.53 -8.99 10.55
C HIS A 82 -2.35 -10.10 11.24
N ASN A 83 -1.92 -10.52 12.45
CA ASN A 83 -2.65 -11.45 13.34
C ASN A 83 -2.99 -12.80 12.69
N GLY A 84 -2.04 -13.38 11.94
CA GLY A 84 -2.18 -14.66 11.25
C GLY A 84 -3.02 -14.63 9.99
N LEU A 85 -3.46 -13.45 9.52
CA LEU A 85 -4.35 -13.35 8.37
C LEU A 85 -3.59 -13.20 7.05
N VAL A 86 -4.08 -13.93 6.05
CA VAL A 86 -3.78 -13.75 4.62
C VAL A 86 -5.02 -13.14 3.98
N ILE A 87 -4.90 -11.98 3.36
CA ILE A 87 -6.05 -11.23 2.86
C ILE A 87 -5.85 -10.80 1.41
N ASP A 88 -6.78 -11.23 0.56
CA ASP A 88 -6.91 -10.75 -0.80
C ASP A 88 -7.69 -9.42 -0.82
N TRP A 89 -6.99 -8.33 -0.54
CA TRP A 89 -7.57 -6.99 -0.50
C TRP A 89 -8.23 -6.58 -1.80
N ASP A 90 -9.48 -6.13 -1.73
CA ASP A 90 -10.38 -5.95 -2.86
C ASP A 90 -9.81 -5.05 -3.98
N CYS A 91 -9.22 -3.89 -3.65
CA CYS A 91 -8.72 -2.95 -4.66
C CYS A 91 -7.55 -3.53 -5.44
N SER A 92 -6.59 -4.13 -4.75
CA SER A 92 -5.39 -4.66 -5.37
C SER A 92 -5.68 -5.93 -6.20
N ILE A 93 -6.57 -6.81 -5.73
CA ILE A 93 -7.02 -7.99 -6.50
C ILE A 93 -7.76 -7.57 -7.77
N LEU A 94 -8.68 -6.62 -7.68
CA LEU A 94 -9.42 -6.13 -8.84
C LEU A 94 -8.49 -5.53 -9.91
N LEU A 95 -7.47 -4.78 -9.50
CA LEU A 95 -6.47 -4.23 -10.42
C LEU A 95 -5.62 -5.34 -11.04
N TYR A 96 -5.18 -6.31 -10.24
CA TYR A 96 -4.41 -7.46 -10.72
C TYR A 96 -5.21 -8.26 -11.76
N ASP A 97 -6.46 -8.62 -11.48
CA ASP A 97 -7.37 -9.31 -12.39
C ASP A 97 -7.68 -8.48 -13.65
N GLY A 98 -7.68 -7.15 -13.51
CA GLY A 98 -7.80 -6.18 -14.60
C GLY A 98 -6.55 -6.03 -15.46
N GLY A 99 -5.47 -6.77 -15.17
CA GLY A 99 -4.21 -6.76 -15.94
C GLY A 99 -3.22 -5.64 -15.51
N PHE A 100 -3.51 -4.94 -14.43
CA PHE A 100 -2.58 -3.97 -13.86
C PHE A 100 -1.49 -4.65 -13.02
N LYS A 101 -0.31 -4.07 -13.03
CA LYS A 101 0.83 -4.49 -12.21
C LYS A 101 1.18 -3.42 -11.19
N ASP A 102 1.46 -3.86 -9.98
CA ASP A 102 2.05 -3.02 -8.94
C ASP A 102 3.53 -2.79 -9.26
N ALA A 103 3.89 -1.56 -9.58
CA ALA A 103 5.25 -1.22 -10.04
C ALA A 103 6.31 -1.50 -8.96
N TYR A 104 5.97 -1.31 -7.69
CA TYR A 104 6.89 -1.58 -6.59
C TYR A 104 7.15 -3.08 -6.41
N ARG A 105 6.09 -3.90 -6.40
CA ARG A 105 6.20 -5.36 -6.23
C ARG A 105 6.80 -6.07 -7.44
N VAL A 106 6.68 -5.50 -8.64
CA VAL A 106 7.41 -6.00 -9.81
C VAL A 106 8.93 -5.93 -9.60
N LEU A 107 9.42 -4.85 -8.97
CA LEU A 107 10.85 -4.66 -8.69
C LEU A 107 11.29 -5.38 -7.41
N TYR A 108 10.46 -5.36 -6.39
CA TYR A 108 10.76 -5.87 -5.05
C TYR A 108 9.71 -6.88 -4.60
N PRO A 109 9.74 -8.12 -5.12
CA PRO A 109 8.71 -9.13 -4.81
C PRO A 109 8.76 -9.64 -3.37
N ASN A 110 9.91 -9.55 -2.70
CA ASN A 110 10.06 -10.00 -1.32
C ASN A 110 9.64 -8.90 -0.35
N VAL A 111 8.47 -9.11 0.28
CA VAL A 111 7.86 -8.15 1.21
C VAL A 111 8.66 -8.00 2.51
N GLU A 112 9.33 -9.05 2.97
CA GLU A 112 10.11 -9.00 4.21
C GLU A 112 11.31 -8.07 4.11
N THR A 113 11.98 -8.09 2.96
CA THR A 113 13.17 -7.24 2.73
C THR A 113 12.78 -5.85 2.25
N HIS A 114 11.70 -5.74 1.49
CA HIS A 114 11.20 -4.50 0.92
C HIS A 114 9.71 -4.32 1.25
N PRO A 115 9.33 -4.06 2.51
CA PRO A 115 7.92 -3.84 2.86
C PRO A 115 7.32 -2.64 2.14
N GLY A 116 8.11 -1.62 1.87
CA GLY A 116 7.68 -0.44 1.12
C GLY A 116 6.67 0.42 1.87
N PHE A 117 6.71 0.44 3.20
CA PHE A 117 5.74 1.16 4.02
C PHE A 117 5.66 2.63 3.67
N THR A 118 4.45 3.06 3.31
CA THR A 118 4.14 4.45 3.04
C THR A 118 3.40 5.12 4.18
N PHE A 119 2.77 4.36 5.07
CA PHE A 119 2.06 4.86 6.25
C PHE A 119 2.41 4.04 7.51
N PRO A 120 2.45 4.65 8.70
CA PRO A 120 2.52 6.09 8.98
C PRO A 120 3.94 6.64 8.83
N SER A 121 4.07 7.83 8.26
CA SER A 121 5.35 8.53 8.16
C SER A 121 5.69 9.22 9.48
N ASP A 122 6.97 9.24 9.84
CA ASP A 122 7.44 10.09 10.94
C ASP A 122 7.51 11.55 10.48
N ASN A 123 6.99 12.44 11.31
CA ASN A 123 7.19 13.89 11.20
C ASN A 123 7.63 14.43 12.55
N LYS A 124 8.90 14.85 12.64
CA LYS A 124 9.51 15.25 13.92
C LYS A 124 8.89 16.49 14.56
N ASP A 125 8.25 17.32 13.76
CA ASP A 125 7.62 18.56 14.21
C ASP A 125 6.16 18.36 14.65
N VAL A 126 5.64 17.13 14.52
CA VAL A 126 4.26 16.79 14.88
C VAL A 126 4.28 15.80 16.07
N PRO A 127 3.44 16.02 17.10
CA PRO A 127 3.27 15.04 18.18
C PRO A 127 2.83 13.68 17.64
N ILE A 128 3.37 12.59 18.19
CA ILE A 128 3.05 11.21 17.76
C ILE A 128 1.55 10.94 17.81
N SER A 129 0.84 11.50 18.78
CA SER A 129 -0.62 11.38 18.91
C SER A 129 -1.43 11.92 17.72
N LYS A 130 -0.77 12.63 16.80
CA LYS A 130 -1.37 13.10 15.53
C LYS A 130 -0.86 12.33 14.31
N LEU A 131 0.03 11.37 14.51
CA LEU A 131 0.64 10.56 13.45
C LEU A 131 0.25 9.08 13.55
N ALA A 132 -0.46 8.69 14.61
CA ALA A 132 -0.85 7.32 14.87
C ALA A 132 -2.33 7.25 15.24
N TRP A 133 -3.06 6.33 14.65
CA TRP A 133 -4.49 6.10 14.89
C TRP A 133 -4.74 4.94 15.84
N ALA A 134 -3.81 3.95 15.85
CA ALA A 134 -3.82 2.79 16.71
C ALA A 134 -2.52 2.72 17.53
N PRO A 135 -2.35 3.53 18.56
CA PRO A 135 -1.05 3.79 19.21
C PRO A 135 -0.41 2.58 19.89
N GLU A 136 -1.13 1.48 20.11
CA GLU A 136 -0.56 0.25 20.65
C GLU A 136 -0.25 -0.80 19.57
N ALA A 137 -0.66 -0.56 18.31
CA ALA A 137 -0.44 -1.45 17.18
C ALA A 137 0.78 -1.06 16.34
N ASP A 138 1.24 -1.99 15.52
CA ASP A 138 2.08 -1.71 14.38
C ASP A 138 1.17 -1.38 13.18
N GLU A 139 1.01 -0.08 12.91
CA GLU A 139 0.10 0.43 11.88
C GLU A 139 0.71 0.43 10.49
N ARG A 140 1.99 0.05 10.36
CA ARG A 140 2.69 0.18 9.10
C ARG A 140 2.03 -0.65 8.01
N ASP A 141 1.72 0.05 6.92
CA ASP A 141 1.25 -0.54 5.67
C ASP A 141 1.79 0.24 4.46
N ARG A 142 1.85 -0.44 3.35
CA ARG A 142 1.99 0.18 2.05
C ARG A 142 0.59 0.37 1.48
N ILE A 143 0.12 1.61 1.43
CA ILE A 143 -1.21 2.00 0.98
C ILE A 143 -1.20 3.03 -0.14
N ASP A 144 -0.02 3.54 -0.48
CA ASP A 144 0.21 4.42 -1.62
C ASP A 144 0.87 3.61 -2.74
N PHE A 145 0.28 3.61 -3.91
CA PHE A 145 0.68 2.73 -5.01
C PHE A 145 0.87 3.48 -6.31
N ILE A 146 1.67 2.88 -7.20
CA ILE A 146 1.71 3.14 -8.63
C ILE A 146 1.45 1.83 -9.35
N TYR A 147 0.26 1.70 -9.92
CA TYR A 147 -0.13 0.60 -10.80
C TYR A 147 0.01 1.04 -12.25
N TYR A 148 0.38 0.13 -13.12
CA TYR A 148 0.42 0.36 -14.57
C TYR A 148 -0.18 -0.83 -15.32
N TYR A 149 -0.87 -0.54 -16.41
CA TYR A 149 -1.28 -1.59 -17.33
C TYR A 149 -0.09 -2.00 -18.19
N TYR A 150 0.15 -3.32 -18.30
CA TYR A 150 1.31 -3.81 -19.04
C TYR A 150 1.24 -3.38 -20.51
N LEU A 151 2.28 -2.72 -20.98
CA LEU A 151 2.52 -2.38 -22.38
C LEU A 151 3.90 -2.91 -22.77
N PRO A 152 4.05 -3.63 -23.92
CA PRO A 152 5.34 -4.13 -24.37
C PRO A 152 6.38 -3.03 -24.46
N GLY A 153 7.55 -3.25 -23.87
CA GLY A 153 8.63 -2.27 -23.79
C GLY A 153 8.52 -1.25 -22.67
N PHE A 154 7.40 -1.17 -21.94
CA PHE A 154 7.24 -0.32 -20.77
C PHE A 154 7.47 -1.11 -19.49
N THR A 155 8.55 -0.79 -18.75
CA THR A 155 8.99 -1.57 -17.61
C THR A 155 9.48 -0.66 -16.48
N PRO A 156 9.09 -0.88 -15.22
CA PRO A 156 9.69 -0.18 -14.09
C PRO A 156 11.14 -0.67 -13.93
N VAL A 157 12.06 0.27 -13.66
CA VAL A 157 13.50 -0.04 -13.52
C VAL A 157 14.05 0.35 -12.16
N LYS A 158 13.37 1.23 -11.44
CA LYS A 158 13.75 1.63 -10.10
C LYS A 158 12.53 2.13 -9.35
N ALA A 159 12.44 1.82 -8.06
CA ALA A 159 11.48 2.43 -7.16
C ALA A 159 12.15 2.87 -5.86
N SER A 160 11.64 3.95 -5.27
CA SER A 160 12.12 4.51 -4.01
C SER A 160 10.95 5.07 -3.21
N ILE A 161 11.09 5.08 -1.91
CA ILE A 161 10.16 5.72 -0.99
C ILE A 161 10.66 7.15 -0.73
N LEU A 162 9.89 8.15 -1.11
CA LEU A 162 10.17 9.55 -0.81
C LEU A 162 9.54 9.91 0.53
N GLY A 163 10.35 10.26 1.50
CA GLY A 163 9.94 10.59 2.86
C GLY A 163 11.00 10.20 3.88
N PRO A 164 10.70 10.37 5.18
CA PRO A 164 11.58 9.91 6.26
C PRO A 164 11.81 8.39 6.22
N ASP A 165 13.01 7.96 6.59
CA ASP A 165 13.35 6.53 6.77
C ASP A 165 12.90 6.00 8.14
N SER A 166 11.87 6.60 8.70
CA SER A 166 11.29 6.27 9.99
C SER A 166 9.76 6.28 9.92
N SER A 167 9.14 5.53 10.82
CA SER A 167 7.69 5.38 10.96
C SER A 167 7.29 5.47 12.42
N ILE A 168 5.99 5.53 12.68
CA ILE A 168 5.44 5.40 14.04
C ILE A 168 5.01 3.95 14.23
N VAL A 169 5.60 3.30 15.23
CA VAL A 169 5.31 1.90 15.58
C VAL A 169 5.00 1.84 17.07
N ARG A 170 3.81 1.38 17.43
CA ARG A 170 3.37 1.26 18.83
C ARG A 170 3.60 2.54 19.63
N GLY A 171 3.22 3.68 19.04
CA GLY A 171 3.36 4.98 19.66
C GLY A 171 4.81 5.45 19.82
N ARG A 172 5.75 4.92 19.06
CA ARG A 172 7.17 5.29 19.10
C ARG A 172 7.70 5.58 17.71
N ARG A 173 8.61 6.55 17.59
CA ARG A 173 9.37 6.78 16.37
C ARG A 173 10.41 5.69 16.20
N MET A 174 10.36 4.98 15.09
CA MET A 174 11.30 3.90 14.79
C MET A 174 11.86 4.08 13.37
N LYS A 175 13.19 3.93 13.26
CA LYS A 175 13.83 3.85 11.95
C LYS A 175 13.45 2.53 11.29
N GLU A 176 13.16 2.58 9.99
CA GLU A 176 12.88 1.38 9.21
C GLU A 176 14.12 0.50 9.11
N ASN A 177 13.94 -0.78 9.38
CA ASN A 177 14.96 -1.81 9.22
C ASN A 177 14.62 -2.67 8.01
N SER A 178 14.68 -2.06 6.83
CA SER A 178 14.37 -2.69 5.55
C SER A 178 15.48 -2.40 4.53
N GLN A 179 15.40 -3.04 3.38
CA GLN A 179 16.29 -2.76 2.24
C GLN A 179 15.65 -1.76 1.26
N ASP A 180 14.53 -1.14 1.64
CA ASP A 180 13.87 -0.12 0.85
C ASP A 180 14.81 1.05 0.55
N SER A 181 14.76 1.55 -0.68
CA SER A 181 15.50 2.74 -1.07
C SER A 181 14.74 4.00 -0.68
N PHE A 182 15.31 4.83 0.20
CA PHE A 182 14.69 6.07 0.65
C PHE A 182 15.30 7.29 -0.04
N ILE A 183 14.44 8.21 -0.48
CA ILE A 183 14.79 9.58 -0.85
C ILE A 183 14.40 10.46 0.33
N ILE A 184 15.38 10.76 1.20
CA ILE A 184 15.13 11.50 2.44
C ILE A 184 15.05 12.99 2.13
N PRO A 185 13.93 13.68 2.50
CA PRO A 185 13.79 15.12 2.29
C PRO A 185 14.80 15.89 3.15
N ARG A 186 15.26 17.03 2.63
CA ARG A 186 16.18 17.93 3.34
C ARG A 186 15.46 18.87 4.32
N SER A 187 14.16 18.98 4.22
CA SER A 187 13.30 19.82 5.05
C SER A 187 12.26 18.98 5.77
N VAL A 188 11.40 19.66 6.56
CA VAL A 188 10.26 19.03 7.22
C VAL A 188 9.40 18.30 6.21
N TRP A 189 9.05 17.06 6.51
CA TRP A 189 8.12 16.27 5.72
C TRP A 189 6.67 16.67 6.08
N PRO A 190 5.85 17.10 5.11
CA PRO A 190 4.57 17.75 5.42
C PRO A 190 3.39 16.78 5.61
N SER A 191 3.62 15.46 5.51
CA SER A 191 2.57 14.44 5.48
C SER A 191 2.81 13.33 6.50
N ASP A 192 1.75 12.67 6.93
CA ASP A 192 1.76 11.41 7.67
C ASP A 192 1.89 10.18 6.74
N HIS A 193 1.88 10.39 5.43
CA HIS A 193 2.27 9.39 4.42
C HIS A 193 3.66 9.67 3.85
N LYS A 194 4.33 8.63 3.37
CA LYS A 194 5.46 8.72 2.45
C LYS A 194 4.94 8.55 1.02
N ALA A 195 5.68 9.02 0.04
CA ALA A 195 5.31 8.88 -1.36
C ALA A 195 6.12 7.78 -2.05
N LEU A 196 5.53 7.13 -3.05
CA LEU A 196 6.23 6.21 -3.93
C LEU A 196 6.73 6.95 -5.18
N VAL A 197 7.99 6.71 -5.53
CA VAL A 197 8.61 7.21 -6.77
C VAL A 197 9.04 6.00 -7.60
N VAL A 198 8.61 5.92 -8.86
CA VAL A 198 9.00 4.85 -9.78
C VAL A 198 9.55 5.44 -11.07
N GLU A 199 10.70 4.94 -11.48
CA GLU A 199 11.30 5.21 -12.78
C GLU A 199 10.94 4.09 -13.74
N PHE A 200 10.47 4.45 -14.94
CA PHE A 200 10.15 3.49 -16.00
C PHE A 200 11.04 3.72 -17.21
N THR A 201 11.35 2.65 -17.91
CA THR A 201 11.89 2.73 -19.28
C THR A 201 10.80 2.41 -20.29
N TYR A 202 10.91 3.03 -21.45
CA TYR A 202 10.10 2.69 -22.62
C TYR A 202 11.01 2.49 -23.83
N GLY A 203 11.14 1.24 -24.26
CA GLY A 203 11.94 0.86 -25.42
C GLY A 203 11.05 0.28 -26.52
N LYS A 204 11.37 0.59 -27.80
CA LYS A 204 10.74 -0.14 -28.91
C LYS A 204 11.10 -1.62 -28.76
N VAL A 205 10.10 -2.49 -28.65
CA VAL A 205 10.30 -3.92 -28.83
C VAL A 205 10.79 -4.07 -30.28
N GLY A 206 12.04 -4.47 -30.43
CA GLY A 206 12.62 -4.69 -31.76
C GLY A 206 11.75 -5.67 -32.51
N SER A 207 11.28 -5.28 -33.68
CA SER A 207 10.74 -6.21 -34.67
C SER A 207 11.89 -7.13 -35.09
N THR A 208 11.94 -8.33 -34.48
CA THR A 208 12.73 -9.44 -35.00
C THR A 208 12.07 -10.03 -36.20
#